data_b4b9e424f66c8773c0b43578611330fc
#
_entry.id   b4b9e424f66c8773c0b43578611330fc
#
_cell.length_a   1.000
_cell.length_b   1.000
_cell.length_c   1.000
_cell.angle_alpha   90.00
_cell.angle_beta   90.00
_cell.angle_gamma   90.00
#
_symmetry.space_group_name_H-M   'P 1'
#
loop_
_entity.id
_entity.type
_entity.pdbx_description
1 polymer ?
#
loop_
_entity_poly.entity_id
_entity_poly.type
_entity_poly.pdbx_seq_one_letter_code
_entity_poly.pdbx_strand_id
1 'polypeptide(L)'
;MWLAVSLVVALSVSGSSAVCPCTEERLCQPVQNEHEFEVFVFDVGGKAWKFYDWSIVTTVAAFGKYDAELLCYAHSKGARLVLKGDVPLLDIVDAAKRKAWIMENVNLAKRQFMDGINIDIEQAVEESSPEYHALTALVKETTEMFHREIPGSQVSFDVAWSPKCIDKRCYDYKAIADSCDLVFVMSYDEQSQIWGDCIAMANAPLNQTLTAYDQYMGMKIDSKKLVMGVPWYGYDYLCLNLSQEGICTIPEVPFRGAPCSDASGKQIPYSTIMKQINSSASGRLWDKIQQAPYYNYKDDKGTIHQVWYDDPESISLKAAYVGQQKLRGIGMWNGNLLDYTDDPVVQQQSAEMWNALIQKQHTASITVS
;
A
#
# COMPACT_ATOMS: atom_id res chain seq x y z
N MET A 1 -57.90 46.02 14.55
CA MET A 1 -56.42 46.05 14.45
C MET A 1 -55.93 44.78 15.17
N TRP A 2 -55.73 43.71 14.40
CA TRP A 2 -55.28 42.41 14.94
C TRP A 2 -53.81 42.23 14.61
N LEU A 3 -53.00 42.18 15.65
CA LEU A 3 -51.54 41.87 15.52
C LEU A 3 -51.40 40.33 15.43
N ALA A 4 -50.94 39.87 14.29
CA ALA A 4 -50.52 38.47 14.12
C ALA A 4 -49.08 38.35 14.62
N VAL A 5 -48.87 37.61 15.69
CA VAL A 5 -47.54 37.21 16.19
C VAL A 5 -47.13 35.94 15.44
N SER A 6 -46.17 36.10 14.52
CA SER A 6 -45.56 34.94 13.85
C SER A 6 -44.53 34.28 14.78
N LEU A 7 -44.84 33.08 15.23
CA LEU A 7 -43.92 32.25 15.99
C LEU A 7 -42.95 31.58 15.02
N VAL A 8 -41.70 32.06 14.99
CA VAL A 8 -40.61 31.35 14.26
C VAL A 8 -40.11 30.21 15.13
N VAL A 9 -40.55 29.00 14.78
CA VAL A 9 -39.99 27.79 15.39
C VAL A 9 -38.65 27.52 14.73
N ALA A 10 -37.56 27.82 15.41
CA ALA A 10 -36.22 27.38 15.03
C ALA A 10 -36.13 25.87 15.28
N LEU A 11 -36.23 25.09 14.22
CA LEU A 11 -35.87 23.67 14.23
C LEU A 11 -34.35 23.57 14.38
N SER A 12 -33.89 23.40 15.61
CA SER A 12 -32.52 22.96 15.88
C SER A 12 -32.40 21.49 15.39
N VAL A 13 -31.77 21.32 14.23
CA VAL A 13 -31.30 19.99 13.81
C VAL A 13 -30.17 19.63 14.74
N SER A 14 -30.47 18.93 15.82
CA SER A 14 -29.48 18.27 16.66
C SER A 14 -28.89 17.12 15.83
N GLY A 15 -27.81 17.40 15.08
CA GLY A 15 -26.97 16.35 14.54
C GLY A 15 -26.45 15.53 15.73
N SER A 16 -26.85 14.28 15.85
CA SER A 16 -26.26 13.39 16.85
C SER A 16 -24.78 13.29 16.55
N SER A 17 -23.94 13.89 17.39
CA SER A 17 -22.49 13.68 17.33
C SER A 17 -22.23 12.18 17.56
N ALA A 18 -21.36 11.59 16.74
CA ALA A 18 -20.94 10.20 16.94
C ALA A 18 -20.37 10.02 18.34
N VAL A 19 -20.76 8.93 19.01
CA VAL A 19 -20.25 8.61 20.34
C VAL A 19 -18.84 8.05 20.20
N CYS A 20 -17.89 8.59 20.96
CA CYS A 20 -16.51 8.09 20.99
C CYS A 20 -16.47 6.64 21.49
N PRO A 21 -15.92 5.70 20.71
CA PRO A 21 -15.84 4.29 21.11
C PRO A 21 -14.65 4.00 22.04
N CYS A 22 -13.76 4.99 22.27
CA CYS A 22 -12.54 4.80 23.05
C CYS A 22 -12.77 5.08 24.54
N THR A 23 -11.96 4.47 25.38
CA THR A 23 -12.00 4.71 26.84
C THR A 23 -11.59 6.13 27.23
N GLU A 24 -10.73 6.74 26.41
CA GLU A 24 -10.29 8.13 26.57
C GLU A 24 -10.80 8.96 25.39
N GLU A 25 -11.59 9.98 25.66
CA GLU A 25 -12.21 10.82 24.64
C GLU A 25 -11.20 11.52 23.72
N ARG A 26 -10.00 11.82 24.22
CA ARG A 26 -8.92 12.38 23.40
C ARG A 26 -8.49 11.48 22.23
N LEU A 27 -8.69 10.16 22.35
CA LEU A 27 -8.39 9.19 21.28
C LEU A 27 -9.41 9.23 20.13
N CYS A 28 -10.47 10.02 20.25
CA CYS A 28 -11.43 10.30 19.17
C CYS A 28 -11.17 11.64 18.48
N GLN A 29 -10.05 12.29 18.79
CA GLN A 29 -9.59 13.48 18.09
C GLN A 29 -8.65 13.09 16.95
N PRO A 30 -8.65 13.85 15.83
CA PRO A 30 -7.70 13.62 14.74
C PRO A 30 -6.26 13.67 15.23
N VAL A 31 -5.44 12.76 14.71
CA VAL A 31 -4.00 12.74 14.99
C VAL A 31 -3.35 13.98 14.38
N GLN A 32 -2.66 14.76 15.20
CA GLN A 32 -2.00 16.01 14.80
C GLN A 32 -0.49 15.84 14.58
N ASN A 33 0.06 14.64 14.85
CA ASN A 33 1.49 14.40 14.68
C ASN A 33 1.87 14.47 13.19
N GLU A 34 2.81 15.34 12.86
CA GLU A 34 3.46 15.33 11.56
C GLU A 34 4.67 14.39 11.63
N HIS A 35 4.62 13.33 10.83
CA HIS A 35 5.75 12.43 10.69
C HIS A 35 6.57 12.84 9.48
N GLU A 36 7.86 13.07 9.69
CA GLU A 36 8.79 13.34 8.57
C GLU A 36 9.01 12.11 7.69
N PHE A 37 8.88 10.94 8.28
CA PHE A 37 9.01 9.65 7.63
C PHE A 37 7.77 8.79 7.92
N GLU A 38 7.13 8.31 6.86
CA GLU A 38 5.96 7.44 6.96
C GLU A 38 6.34 5.96 6.95
N VAL A 39 5.75 5.22 7.90
CA VAL A 39 5.63 3.76 7.80
C VAL A 39 4.15 3.45 7.60
N PHE A 40 3.79 3.15 6.36
CA PHE A 40 2.42 3.04 5.88
C PHE A 40 2.01 1.57 5.77
N VAL A 41 0.98 1.18 6.51
CA VAL A 41 0.53 -0.22 6.61
C VAL A 41 -0.86 -0.35 6.02
N PHE A 42 -1.05 -1.29 5.09
CA PHE A 42 -2.38 -1.73 4.70
C PHE A 42 -2.83 -2.86 5.62
N ASP A 43 -4.00 -2.71 6.22
CA ASP A 43 -4.65 -3.72 7.07
C ASP A 43 -5.92 -4.21 6.39
N VAL A 44 -6.03 -5.52 6.17
CA VAL A 44 -7.16 -6.14 5.47
C VAL A 44 -8.19 -6.77 6.40
N GLY A 45 -8.13 -6.42 7.67
CA GLY A 45 -9.07 -6.86 8.70
C GLY A 45 -8.51 -7.93 9.65
N GLY A 46 -9.35 -8.40 10.54
CA GLY A 46 -8.93 -9.30 11.62
C GLY A 46 -8.22 -8.58 12.76
N LYS A 47 -7.37 -9.29 13.49
CA LYS A 47 -6.71 -8.76 14.70
C LYS A 47 -5.17 -8.81 14.64
N ALA A 48 -4.60 -9.03 13.46
CA ALA A 48 -3.14 -9.03 13.25
C ALA A 48 -2.49 -7.70 13.67
N TRP A 49 -3.24 -6.60 13.54
CA TRP A 49 -2.78 -5.28 13.93
C TRP A 49 -2.32 -5.18 15.41
N LYS A 50 -2.78 -6.06 16.30
CA LYS A 50 -2.32 -6.12 17.69
C LYS A 50 -0.82 -6.42 17.82
N PHE A 51 -0.24 -7.01 16.80
CA PHE A 51 1.16 -7.48 16.76
C PHE A 51 2.05 -6.67 15.82
N TYR A 52 1.53 -5.59 15.20
CA TYR A 52 2.35 -4.70 14.38
C TYR A 52 3.41 -3.99 15.23
N ASP A 53 4.50 -3.60 14.61
CA ASP A 53 5.50 -2.79 15.30
C ASP A 53 5.06 -1.32 15.40
N TRP A 54 4.22 -1.04 16.38
CA TRP A 54 3.68 0.29 16.64
C TRP A 54 4.71 1.33 17.07
N SER A 55 5.96 0.92 17.31
CA SER A 55 7.04 1.89 17.55
C SER A 55 7.44 2.64 16.29
N ILE A 56 7.09 2.11 15.10
CA ILE A 56 7.45 2.68 13.81
C ILE A 56 6.24 3.03 12.93
N VAL A 57 5.10 2.37 13.10
CA VAL A 57 3.90 2.61 12.28
C VAL A 57 3.37 4.02 12.47
N THR A 58 3.17 4.75 11.36
CA THR A 58 2.65 6.12 11.36
C THR A 58 1.24 6.24 10.79
N THR A 59 0.89 5.39 9.83
CA THR A 59 -0.44 5.35 9.19
C THR A 59 -0.86 3.93 8.90
N VAL A 60 -2.11 3.60 9.21
CA VAL A 60 -2.78 2.36 8.81
C VAL A 60 -3.94 2.69 7.88
N ALA A 61 -3.93 2.12 6.68
CA ALA A 61 -5.05 2.16 5.76
C ALA A 61 -5.97 0.96 6.03
N ALA A 62 -7.19 1.24 6.48
CA ALA A 62 -8.17 0.23 6.86
C ALA A 62 -8.91 -0.30 5.61
N PHE A 63 -8.39 -1.37 5.03
CA PHE A 63 -8.98 -2.04 3.87
C PHE A 63 -9.94 -3.17 4.25
N GLY A 64 -10.01 -3.51 5.52
CA GLY A 64 -11.02 -4.40 6.10
C GLY A 64 -12.23 -3.65 6.64
N LYS A 65 -13.09 -4.39 7.33
CA LYS A 65 -14.22 -3.80 8.05
C LYS A 65 -13.73 -2.87 9.17
N TYR A 66 -14.42 -1.75 9.38
CA TYR A 66 -14.11 -0.82 10.47
C TYR A 66 -14.02 -1.53 11.82
N ASP A 67 -12.94 -1.25 12.53
CA ASP A 67 -12.63 -1.77 13.85
C ASP A 67 -12.33 -0.62 14.82
N ALA A 68 -13.27 -0.33 15.71
CA ALA A 68 -13.12 0.74 16.70
C ALA A 68 -11.98 0.47 17.69
N GLU A 69 -11.66 -0.79 17.97
CA GLU A 69 -10.53 -1.18 18.81
C GLU A 69 -9.20 -0.82 18.16
N LEU A 70 -9.08 -1.07 16.84
CA LEU A 70 -7.92 -0.64 16.04
C LEU A 70 -7.80 0.89 16.04
N LEU A 71 -8.90 1.62 15.84
CA LEU A 71 -8.87 3.09 15.88
C LEU A 71 -8.28 3.60 17.20
N CYS A 72 -8.85 3.17 18.32
CA CYS A 72 -8.41 3.62 19.64
C CYS A 72 -6.94 3.27 19.90
N TYR A 73 -6.53 2.08 19.47
CA TYR A 73 -5.16 1.62 19.65
C TYR A 73 -4.17 2.42 18.77
N ALA A 74 -4.48 2.61 17.50
CA ALA A 74 -3.64 3.40 16.58
C ALA A 74 -3.47 4.84 17.10
N HIS A 75 -4.56 5.50 17.51
CA HIS A 75 -4.51 6.83 18.09
C HIS A 75 -3.72 6.89 19.39
N SER A 76 -3.76 5.84 20.23
CA SER A 76 -2.93 5.74 21.45
C SER A 76 -1.43 5.70 21.13
N LYS A 77 -1.07 5.28 19.91
CA LYS A 77 0.31 5.24 19.41
C LYS A 77 0.67 6.47 18.57
N GLY A 78 -0.24 7.42 18.41
CA GLY A 78 -0.03 8.59 17.56
C GLY A 78 -0.04 8.27 16.06
N ALA A 79 -0.55 7.11 15.66
CA ALA A 79 -0.68 6.69 14.27
C ALA A 79 -2.06 7.02 13.72
N ARG A 80 -2.10 7.45 12.43
CA ARG A 80 -3.35 7.71 11.72
C ARG A 80 -4.03 6.40 11.32
N LEU A 81 -5.36 6.41 11.31
CA LEU A 81 -6.18 5.40 10.68
C LEU A 81 -6.99 6.05 9.56
N VAL A 82 -6.79 5.62 8.32
CA VAL A 82 -7.42 6.23 7.15
C VAL A 82 -8.37 5.26 6.44
N LEU A 83 -9.43 5.83 5.82
CA LEU A 83 -10.40 5.08 5.05
C LEU A 83 -9.77 4.50 3.77
N LYS A 84 -10.32 3.39 3.28
CA LYS A 84 -10.19 2.98 1.88
C LYS A 84 -11.15 3.82 1.02
N GLY A 85 -10.63 4.47 -0.03
CA GLY A 85 -11.44 5.17 -1.02
C GLY A 85 -11.42 4.43 -2.35
N ASP A 86 -12.58 4.01 -2.83
CA ASP A 86 -12.77 3.35 -4.10
C ASP A 86 -14.07 3.84 -4.73
N VAL A 87 -14.05 4.10 -6.04
CA VAL A 87 -15.22 4.56 -6.79
C VAL A 87 -15.04 4.23 -8.27
N PRO A 88 -16.10 3.77 -8.97
CA PRO A 88 -16.04 3.56 -10.41
C PRO A 88 -15.71 4.86 -11.16
N LEU A 89 -14.78 4.81 -12.12
CA LEU A 89 -14.36 5.99 -12.89
C LEU A 89 -15.51 6.70 -13.59
N LEU A 90 -16.49 5.95 -14.12
CA LEU A 90 -17.66 6.52 -14.77
C LEU A 90 -18.47 7.43 -13.85
N ASP A 91 -18.50 7.15 -12.55
CA ASP A 91 -19.24 7.96 -11.58
C ASP A 91 -18.53 9.27 -11.24
N ILE A 92 -17.21 9.34 -11.38
CA ILE A 92 -16.44 10.55 -11.03
C ILE A 92 -16.32 11.55 -12.20
N VAL A 93 -16.65 11.17 -13.41
CA VAL A 93 -16.70 12.10 -14.56
C VAL A 93 -17.79 13.16 -14.34
N ASP A 94 -18.90 12.78 -13.73
CA ASP A 94 -19.94 13.70 -13.31
C ASP A 94 -19.54 14.43 -12.02
N ALA A 95 -19.45 15.78 -12.08
CA ALA A 95 -19.01 16.59 -10.95
C ALA A 95 -19.94 16.50 -9.74
N ALA A 96 -21.24 16.30 -9.94
CA ALA A 96 -22.20 16.16 -8.84
C ALA A 96 -22.05 14.81 -8.13
N LYS A 97 -21.87 13.73 -8.87
CA LYS A 97 -21.59 12.40 -8.32
C LYS A 97 -20.25 12.37 -7.59
N ARG A 98 -19.23 12.99 -8.17
CA ARG A 98 -17.90 13.12 -7.55
C ARG A 98 -18.00 13.84 -6.20
N LYS A 99 -18.70 14.98 -6.16
CA LYS A 99 -18.94 15.72 -4.92
C LYS A 99 -19.71 14.89 -3.89
N ALA A 100 -20.73 14.16 -4.30
CA ALA A 100 -21.52 13.30 -3.41
C ALA A 100 -20.65 12.21 -2.77
N TRP A 101 -19.80 11.54 -3.55
CA TRP A 101 -18.87 10.53 -3.05
C TRP A 101 -17.88 11.13 -2.03
N ILE A 102 -17.34 12.32 -2.31
CA ILE A 102 -16.41 12.99 -1.40
C ILE A 102 -17.10 13.31 -0.07
N MET A 103 -18.30 13.87 -0.12
CA MET A 103 -19.07 14.21 1.09
C MET A 103 -19.44 12.98 1.91
N GLU A 104 -19.81 11.88 1.26
CA GLU A 104 -20.10 10.61 1.93
C GLU A 104 -18.87 10.09 2.70
N ASN A 105 -17.69 10.10 2.08
CA ASN A 105 -16.46 9.65 2.71
C ASN A 105 -15.97 10.57 3.83
N VAL A 106 -16.10 11.89 3.68
CA VAL A 106 -15.80 12.86 4.75
C VAL A 106 -16.73 12.61 5.96
N ASN A 107 -18.02 12.44 5.71
CA ASN A 107 -18.99 12.18 6.77
C ASN A 107 -18.73 10.82 7.45
N LEU A 108 -18.35 9.80 6.68
CA LEU A 108 -17.96 8.51 7.22
C LEU A 108 -16.71 8.63 8.11
N ALA A 109 -15.68 9.33 7.64
CA ALA A 109 -14.48 9.58 8.42
C ALA A 109 -14.80 10.28 9.75
N LYS A 110 -15.65 11.30 9.72
CA LYS A 110 -16.10 11.98 10.94
C LYS A 110 -16.83 11.06 11.91
N ARG A 111 -17.75 10.23 11.40
CA ARG A 111 -18.49 9.27 12.24
C ARG A 111 -17.62 8.18 12.85
N GLN A 112 -16.53 7.83 12.18
CA GLN A 112 -15.60 6.77 12.60
C GLN A 112 -14.30 7.32 13.22
N PHE A 113 -14.19 8.64 13.38
CA PHE A 113 -13.00 9.30 13.94
C PHE A 113 -11.70 9.01 13.17
N MET A 114 -11.82 8.82 11.85
CA MET A 114 -10.72 8.51 10.96
C MET A 114 -9.94 9.76 10.57
N ASP A 115 -8.67 9.59 10.22
CA ASP A 115 -7.71 10.68 10.00
C ASP A 115 -7.49 11.00 8.52
N GLY A 116 -8.31 10.50 7.64
CA GLY A 116 -8.17 10.75 6.21
C GLY A 116 -8.62 9.57 5.35
N ILE A 117 -8.11 9.55 4.13
CA ILE A 117 -8.49 8.55 3.12
C ILE A 117 -7.29 8.18 2.26
N ASN A 118 -7.17 6.88 1.96
CA ASN A 118 -6.30 6.35 0.93
C ASN A 118 -7.15 5.97 -0.28
N ILE A 119 -6.95 6.63 -1.40
CA ILE A 119 -7.69 6.41 -2.65
C ILE A 119 -6.97 5.35 -3.46
N ASP A 120 -7.66 4.23 -3.69
CA ASP A 120 -7.17 3.07 -4.42
C ASP A 120 -8.06 2.84 -5.66
N ILE A 121 -7.68 3.47 -6.77
CA ILE A 121 -8.34 3.34 -8.06
C ILE A 121 -7.33 2.77 -9.06
N GLU A 122 -7.61 1.54 -9.53
CA GLU A 122 -6.70 0.79 -10.39
C GLU A 122 -7.26 0.52 -11.79
N GLN A 123 -8.26 1.29 -12.20
CA GLN A 123 -8.90 1.15 -13.49
C GLN A 123 -8.05 1.77 -14.60
N ALA A 124 -8.14 1.19 -15.79
CA ALA A 124 -7.48 1.74 -16.98
C ALA A 124 -8.05 3.11 -17.35
N VAL A 125 -7.17 4.03 -17.71
CA VAL A 125 -7.50 5.40 -18.14
C VAL A 125 -6.64 5.75 -19.33
N GLU A 126 -7.26 6.24 -20.40
CA GLU A 126 -6.56 6.79 -21.55
C GLU A 126 -6.13 8.24 -21.27
N GLU A 127 -4.93 8.57 -21.70
CA GLU A 127 -4.40 9.93 -21.57
C GLU A 127 -5.34 10.95 -22.21
N SER A 128 -5.54 12.08 -21.51
CA SER A 128 -6.42 13.17 -21.96
C SER A 128 -7.91 12.82 -22.12
N SER A 129 -8.34 11.64 -21.66
CA SER A 129 -9.78 11.28 -21.62
C SER A 129 -10.54 12.07 -20.55
N PRO A 130 -11.89 12.09 -20.56
CA PRO A 130 -12.67 12.67 -19.49
C PRO A 130 -12.35 12.07 -18.12
N GLU A 131 -12.09 10.76 -18.05
CA GLU A 131 -11.72 10.03 -16.84
C GLU A 131 -10.35 10.44 -16.32
N TYR A 132 -9.40 10.73 -17.21
CA TYR A 132 -8.07 11.23 -16.88
C TYR A 132 -8.16 12.56 -16.10
N HIS A 133 -8.95 13.49 -16.59
CA HIS A 133 -9.17 14.78 -15.95
C HIS A 133 -10.02 14.66 -14.67
N ALA A 134 -11.03 13.80 -14.69
CA ALA A 134 -11.91 13.57 -13.54
C ALA A 134 -11.17 12.93 -12.37
N LEU A 135 -10.22 12.02 -12.64
CA LEU A 135 -9.42 11.38 -11.60
C LEU A 135 -8.54 12.42 -10.86
N THR A 136 -7.88 13.30 -11.60
CA THR A 136 -7.11 14.40 -10.98
C THR A 136 -8.01 15.34 -10.19
N ALA A 137 -9.18 15.68 -10.72
CA ALA A 137 -10.16 16.51 -10.01
C ALA A 137 -10.66 15.84 -8.73
N LEU A 138 -10.94 14.53 -8.77
CA LEU A 138 -11.34 13.77 -7.59
C LEU A 138 -10.31 13.88 -6.47
N VAL A 139 -9.03 13.63 -6.78
CA VAL A 139 -7.95 13.68 -5.79
C VAL A 139 -7.82 15.07 -5.18
N LYS A 140 -7.83 16.10 -6.01
CA LYS A 140 -7.74 17.50 -5.56
C LYS A 140 -8.92 17.91 -4.68
N GLU A 141 -10.13 17.69 -5.15
CA GLU A 141 -11.35 18.04 -4.42
C GLU A 141 -11.50 17.25 -3.12
N THR A 142 -11.10 15.96 -3.11
CA THR A 142 -11.08 15.12 -1.91
C THR A 142 -10.12 15.71 -0.87
N THR A 143 -8.90 16.05 -1.29
CA THR A 143 -7.89 16.63 -0.40
C THR A 143 -8.35 17.95 0.21
N GLU A 144 -8.88 18.86 -0.62
CA GLU A 144 -9.39 20.16 -0.17
C GLU A 144 -10.54 19.98 0.84
N MET A 145 -11.46 19.03 0.59
CA MET A 145 -12.59 18.78 1.47
C MET A 145 -12.16 18.15 2.80
N PHE A 146 -11.29 17.13 2.76
CA PHE A 146 -10.78 16.51 3.98
C PHE A 146 -10.01 17.49 4.85
N HIS A 147 -9.11 18.28 4.27
CA HIS A 147 -8.34 19.28 5.03
C HIS A 147 -9.22 20.34 5.66
N ARG A 148 -10.30 20.76 4.97
CA ARG A 148 -11.26 21.73 5.50
C ARG A 148 -12.10 21.16 6.64
N GLU A 149 -12.59 19.94 6.48
CA GLU A 149 -13.59 19.34 7.37
C GLU A 149 -12.97 18.56 8.53
N ILE A 150 -11.76 18.05 8.34
CA ILE A 150 -10.96 17.31 9.33
C ILE A 150 -9.53 17.87 9.28
N PRO A 151 -9.25 18.99 9.96
CA PRO A 151 -7.91 19.57 9.98
C PRO A 151 -6.84 18.58 10.43
N GLY A 152 -5.72 18.50 9.71
CA GLY A 152 -4.65 17.54 9.95
C GLY A 152 -4.86 16.18 9.31
N SER A 153 -5.96 15.96 8.56
CA SER A 153 -6.22 14.73 7.83
C SER A 153 -5.19 14.48 6.71
N GLN A 154 -4.98 13.21 6.40
CA GLN A 154 -4.08 12.76 5.33
C GLN A 154 -4.88 12.18 4.18
N VAL A 155 -4.66 12.69 2.97
CA VAL A 155 -5.19 12.13 1.73
C VAL A 155 -4.03 11.57 0.92
N SER A 156 -4.11 10.28 0.59
CA SER A 156 -3.13 9.57 -0.22
C SER A 156 -3.78 8.90 -1.42
N PHE A 157 -2.97 8.65 -2.44
CA PHE A 157 -3.40 7.97 -3.65
C PHE A 157 -2.42 6.85 -4.00
N ASP A 158 -2.94 5.67 -4.34
CA ASP A 158 -2.13 4.53 -4.73
C ASP A 158 -1.83 4.58 -6.23
N VAL A 159 -0.55 4.62 -6.59
CA VAL A 159 -0.09 4.67 -7.99
C VAL A 159 0.56 3.35 -8.39
N ALA A 160 0.52 3.06 -9.69
CA ALA A 160 1.19 1.89 -10.26
C ALA A 160 2.69 1.89 -9.95
N TRP A 161 3.33 0.73 -10.01
CA TRP A 161 4.77 0.61 -9.76
C TRP A 161 5.64 1.46 -10.70
N SER A 162 5.12 1.82 -11.89
CA SER A 162 5.78 2.71 -12.84
C SER A 162 4.77 3.69 -13.47
N PRO A 163 5.17 4.93 -13.81
CA PRO A 163 4.30 5.90 -14.48
C PRO A 163 4.11 5.62 -16.00
N LYS A 164 4.64 4.51 -16.51
CA LYS A 164 4.64 4.16 -17.94
C LYS A 164 3.38 3.43 -18.38
N CYS A 165 2.19 3.93 -18.02
CA CYS A 165 0.90 3.35 -18.39
C CYS A 165 0.76 1.85 -18.04
N ILE A 166 1.28 1.44 -16.91
CA ILE A 166 1.15 0.05 -16.45
C ILE A 166 -0.34 -0.32 -16.40
N ASP A 167 -0.69 -1.46 -16.95
CA ASP A 167 -2.06 -1.97 -17.01
C ASP A 167 -3.05 -0.96 -17.64
N LYS A 168 -2.56 -0.14 -18.60
CA LYS A 168 -3.31 0.96 -19.21
C LYS A 168 -3.72 2.07 -18.24
N ARG A 169 -3.06 2.19 -17.10
CA ARG A 169 -3.26 3.28 -16.15
C ARG A 169 -2.39 4.48 -16.52
N CYS A 170 -2.83 5.23 -17.53
CA CYS A 170 -2.13 6.40 -18.07
C CYS A 170 -2.60 7.68 -17.33
N TYR A 171 -2.45 7.71 -16.02
CA TYR A 171 -2.91 8.82 -15.17
C TYR A 171 -2.01 10.05 -15.28
N ASP A 172 -2.56 11.21 -14.93
CA ASP A 172 -1.75 12.42 -14.70
C ASP A 172 -1.06 12.33 -13.33
N TYR A 173 -0.02 11.50 -13.25
CA TYR A 173 0.67 11.21 -11.99
C TYR A 173 1.24 12.45 -11.32
N LYS A 174 1.74 13.41 -12.10
CA LYS A 174 2.28 14.67 -11.56
C LYS A 174 1.18 15.50 -10.91
N ALA A 175 0.08 15.73 -11.61
CA ALA A 175 -1.04 16.50 -11.08
C ALA A 175 -1.70 15.81 -9.89
N ILE A 176 -1.82 14.48 -9.90
CA ILE A 176 -2.32 13.68 -8.76
C ILE A 176 -1.40 13.86 -7.54
N ALA A 177 -0.10 13.68 -7.71
CA ALA A 177 0.86 13.83 -6.61
C ALA A 177 0.85 15.26 -6.03
N ASP A 178 0.72 16.28 -6.86
CA ASP A 178 0.62 17.67 -6.42
C ASP A 178 -0.69 17.97 -5.69
N SER A 179 -1.73 17.15 -5.90
CA SER A 179 -3.08 17.36 -5.39
C SER A 179 -3.37 16.67 -4.07
N CYS A 180 -2.52 15.79 -3.58
CA CYS A 180 -2.69 15.05 -2.33
C CYS A 180 -1.47 15.16 -1.41
N ASP A 181 -1.56 14.63 -0.21
CA ASP A 181 -0.49 14.73 0.78
C ASP A 181 0.69 13.82 0.43
N LEU A 182 0.41 12.61 -0.03
CA LEU A 182 1.40 11.66 -0.50
C LEU A 182 0.80 10.67 -1.50
N VAL A 183 1.65 10.03 -2.28
CA VAL A 183 1.30 8.90 -3.13
C VAL A 183 2.04 7.65 -2.65
N PHE A 184 1.28 6.57 -2.54
CA PHE A 184 1.83 5.25 -2.24
C PHE A 184 2.10 4.53 -3.56
N VAL A 185 3.36 4.21 -3.82
CA VAL A 185 3.77 3.51 -5.04
C VAL A 185 3.68 2.02 -4.80
N MET A 186 2.81 1.34 -5.53
CA MET A 186 2.60 -0.10 -5.44
C MET A 186 3.72 -0.85 -6.18
N SER A 187 4.94 -0.84 -5.64
CA SER A 187 6.14 -1.45 -6.22
C SER A 187 6.15 -2.96 -6.01
N TYR A 188 5.15 -3.61 -6.54
CA TYR A 188 4.95 -5.06 -6.58
C TYR A 188 4.05 -5.41 -7.76
N ASP A 189 3.81 -6.70 -8.00
CA ASP A 189 3.12 -7.21 -9.20
C ASP A 189 3.76 -6.67 -10.49
N GLU A 190 5.07 -6.48 -10.45
CA GLU A 190 5.83 -5.86 -11.54
C GLU A 190 5.97 -6.80 -12.75
N GLN A 191 5.47 -8.05 -12.63
CA GLN A 191 5.35 -9.03 -13.70
C GLN A 191 3.91 -9.20 -14.19
N SER A 192 3.03 -8.24 -13.92
CA SER A 192 1.65 -8.24 -14.43
C SER A 192 1.60 -8.30 -15.97
N GLN A 193 2.63 -7.74 -16.63
CA GLN A 193 2.81 -7.78 -18.09
C GLN A 193 4.23 -8.24 -18.42
N ILE A 194 4.38 -9.46 -18.94
CA ILE A 194 5.67 -10.02 -19.37
C ILE A 194 5.73 -9.99 -20.89
N TRP A 195 6.58 -9.12 -21.44
CA TRP A 195 6.74 -8.91 -22.86
C TRP A 195 7.82 -9.79 -23.51
N GLY A 196 8.60 -10.51 -22.71
CA GLY A 196 9.61 -11.45 -23.12
C GLY A 196 9.16 -12.91 -22.96
N ASP A 197 10.13 -13.76 -22.63
CA ASP A 197 9.88 -15.17 -22.36
C ASP A 197 8.99 -15.37 -21.14
N CYS A 198 8.11 -16.38 -21.21
CA CYS A 198 7.24 -16.76 -20.09
C CYS A 198 8.06 -17.53 -19.05
N ILE A 199 8.71 -16.79 -18.15
CA ILE A 199 9.52 -17.34 -17.06
C ILE A 199 9.12 -16.74 -15.71
N ALA A 200 9.28 -17.49 -14.64
CA ALA A 200 9.08 -17.00 -13.28
C ALA A 200 10.16 -15.96 -12.94
N MET A 201 9.76 -14.86 -12.34
CA MET A 201 10.63 -13.73 -11.99
C MET A 201 10.23 -13.13 -10.66
N ALA A 202 11.10 -12.30 -10.11
CA ALA A 202 10.82 -11.58 -8.87
C ALA A 202 9.55 -10.74 -8.96
N ASN A 203 8.78 -10.71 -7.88
CA ASN A 203 7.59 -9.87 -7.74
C ASN A 203 7.93 -8.36 -7.92
N ALA A 204 9.06 -7.95 -7.37
CA ALA A 204 9.56 -6.58 -7.44
C ALA A 204 11.10 -6.58 -7.63
N PRO A 205 11.61 -6.81 -8.85
CA PRO A 205 13.04 -6.80 -9.11
C PRO A 205 13.67 -5.45 -8.79
N LEU A 206 14.78 -5.42 -8.04
CA LEU A 206 15.33 -4.17 -7.48
C LEU A 206 15.56 -3.10 -8.55
N ASN A 207 16.30 -3.41 -9.61
CA ASN A 207 16.62 -2.40 -10.64
C ASN A 207 15.37 -1.85 -11.34
N GLN A 208 14.39 -2.70 -11.63
CA GLN A 208 13.12 -2.29 -12.24
C GLN A 208 12.34 -1.37 -11.29
N THR A 209 12.24 -1.77 -10.02
CA THR A 209 11.61 -0.97 -8.98
C THR A 209 12.27 0.41 -8.86
N LEU A 210 13.58 0.46 -8.69
CA LEU A 210 14.29 1.74 -8.48
C LEU A 210 14.22 2.64 -9.72
N THR A 211 14.31 2.08 -10.91
CA THR A 211 14.13 2.82 -12.17
C THR A 211 12.76 3.50 -12.24
N ALA A 212 11.72 2.86 -11.75
CA ALA A 212 10.38 3.44 -11.72
C ALA A 212 10.28 4.66 -10.80
N TYR A 213 10.96 4.63 -9.64
CA TYR A 213 11.03 5.82 -8.77
C TYR A 213 11.80 6.96 -9.42
N ASP A 214 12.90 6.66 -10.10
CA ASP A 214 13.64 7.66 -10.88
C ASP A 214 12.75 8.29 -11.98
N GLN A 215 11.85 7.50 -12.58
CA GLN A 215 10.88 7.99 -13.56
C GLN A 215 9.83 8.91 -12.91
N TYR A 216 9.29 8.56 -11.74
CA TYR A 216 8.37 9.43 -10.99
C TYR A 216 9.03 10.75 -10.60
N MET A 217 10.25 10.71 -10.08
CA MET A 217 11.02 11.92 -9.74
C MET A 217 11.39 12.72 -11.00
N GLY A 218 11.68 12.04 -12.12
CA GLY A 218 11.93 12.64 -13.43
C GLY A 218 10.74 13.44 -13.96
N MET A 219 9.51 13.11 -13.56
CA MET A 219 8.30 13.90 -13.82
C MET A 219 8.20 15.14 -12.90
N LYS A 220 9.25 15.42 -12.11
CA LYS A 220 9.30 16.50 -11.10
C LYS A 220 8.27 16.32 -9.96
N ILE A 221 7.98 15.09 -9.62
CA ILE A 221 7.29 14.75 -8.37
C ILE A 221 8.33 14.83 -7.25
N ASP A 222 8.00 15.60 -6.21
CA ASP A 222 8.86 15.72 -5.03
C ASP A 222 9.02 14.34 -4.36
N SER A 223 10.27 13.96 -4.07
CA SER A 223 10.57 12.71 -3.37
C SER A 223 9.81 12.59 -2.03
N LYS A 224 9.54 13.71 -1.37
CA LYS A 224 8.74 13.78 -0.14
C LYS A 224 7.25 13.52 -0.33
N LYS A 225 6.80 13.33 -1.54
CA LYS A 225 5.45 12.83 -1.87
C LYS A 225 5.39 11.31 -2.01
N LEU A 226 6.53 10.64 -2.22
CA LEU A 226 6.59 9.23 -2.59
C LEU A 226 6.80 8.33 -1.37
N VAL A 227 5.88 7.41 -1.13
CA VAL A 227 6.02 6.29 -0.18
C VAL A 227 6.25 5.01 -0.97
N MET A 228 7.34 4.30 -0.69
CA MET A 228 7.65 3.04 -1.36
C MET A 228 6.83 1.90 -0.78
N GLY A 229 6.01 1.26 -1.61
CA GLY A 229 5.33 0.02 -1.27
C GLY A 229 6.22 -1.19 -1.52
N VAL A 230 6.27 -2.12 -0.55
CA VAL A 230 6.94 -3.42 -0.70
C VAL A 230 5.96 -4.55 -0.46
N PRO A 231 6.11 -5.72 -1.14
CA PRO A 231 5.22 -6.84 -0.94
C PRO A 231 5.65 -7.70 0.25
N TRP A 232 4.71 -8.06 1.10
CA TRP A 232 4.90 -9.11 2.11
C TRP A 232 4.30 -10.44 1.67
N TYR A 233 4.29 -10.67 0.37
CA TYR A 233 3.83 -11.89 -0.30
C TYR A 233 4.73 -12.19 -1.49
N GLY A 234 4.64 -13.41 -1.98
CA GLY A 234 5.33 -13.85 -3.18
C GLY A 234 4.40 -14.51 -4.18
N TYR A 235 4.98 -14.97 -5.27
CA TYR A 235 4.29 -15.74 -6.30
C TYR A 235 4.85 -17.14 -6.37
N ASP A 236 3.95 -18.12 -6.30
CA ASP A 236 4.21 -19.53 -6.51
C ASP A 236 3.87 -19.90 -7.95
N TYR A 237 4.90 -20.15 -8.75
CA TYR A 237 4.78 -20.51 -10.16
C TYR A 237 4.98 -22.01 -10.37
N LEU A 238 4.04 -22.64 -11.09
CA LEU A 238 4.25 -23.98 -11.62
C LEU A 238 5.24 -23.91 -12.78
N CYS A 239 6.32 -24.72 -12.74
CA CYS A 239 7.28 -24.81 -13.81
C CYS A 239 6.87 -25.87 -14.83
N LEU A 240 6.64 -25.45 -16.08
CA LEU A 240 6.50 -26.38 -17.21
C LEU A 240 7.84 -27.08 -17.48
N ASN A 241 8.92 -26.34 -17.26
CA ASN A 241 10.29 -26.83 -17.32
C ASN A 241 11.15 -26.03 -16.32
N LEU A 242 12.10 -26.68 -15.69
CA LEU A 242 13.14 -26.02 -14.88
C LEU A 242 14.50 -26.37 -15.51
N SER A 243 15.20 -25.35 -16.02
CA SER A 243 16.52 -25.52 -16.63
C SER A 243 17.60 -25.82 -15.57
N GLN A 244 18.78 -26.20 -16.02
CA GLN A 244 19.94 -26.45 -15.13
C GLN A 244 20.42 -25.11 -14.49
N GLU A 245 20.20 -23.99 -15.15
CA GLU A 245 20.52 -22.66 -14.69
C GLU A 245 19.46 -22.09 -13.71
N GLY A 246 18.39 -22.88 -13.44
CA GLY A 246 17.34 -22.49 -12.51
C GLY A 246 16.21 -21.65 -13.14
N ILE A 247 16.11 -21.58 -14.47
CA ILE A 247 15.03 -20.87 -15.15
C ILE A 247 13.77 -21.73 -15.19
N CYS A 248 12.70 -21.23 -14.59
CA CYS A 248 11.39 -21.87 -14.56
C CYS A 248 10.51 -21.29 -15.68
N THR A 249 10.23 -22.09 -16.70
CA THR A 249 9.26 -21.75 -17.75
C THR A 249 7.84 -21.89 -17.19
N ILE A 250 7.02 -20.86 -17.34
CA ILE A 250 5.66 -20.80 -16.82
C ILE A 250 4.61 -20.86 -17.93
N PRO A 251 3.36 -21.28 -17.61
CA PRO A 251 2.26 -21.23 -18.56
C PRO A 251 2.01 -19.83 -19.13
N GLU A 252 1.64 -19.74 -20.38
CA GLU A 252 1.20 -18.49 -21.00
C GLU A 252 -0.16 -18.07 -20.44
N VAL A 253 -0.19 -16.95 -19.74
CA VAL A 253 -1.42 -16.29 -19.31
C VAL A 253 -1.35 -14.84 -19.75
N PRO A 254 -1.92 -14.53 -20.94
CA PRO A 254 -1.85 -13.18 -21.50
C PRO A 254 -2.58 -12.15 -20.63
N PHE A 255 -2.00 -10.96 -20.53
CA PHE A 255 -2.64 -9.85 -19.85
C PHE A 255 -2.36 -8.52 -20.58
N ARG A 256 -3.43 -7.83 -20.98
CA ARG A 256 -3.39 -6.50 -21.60
C ARG A 256 -2.37 -6.37 -22.75
N GLY A 257 -2.31 -7.40 -23.60
CA GLY A 257 -1.44 -7.44 -24.78
C GLY A 257 -0.08 -8.10 -24.57
N ALA A 258 0.39 -8.26 -23.33
CA ALA A 258 1.57 -9.07 -23.03
C ALA A 258 1.23 -10.57 -23.17
N PRO A 259 2.16 -11.40 -23.69
CA PRO A 259 1.90 -12.83 -23.88
C PRO A 259 1.83 -13.60 -22.55
N CYS A 260 2.48 -13.13 -21.52
CA CYS A 260 2.56 -13.76 -20.21
C CYS A 260 2.32 -12.75 -19.09
N SER A 261 1.94 -13.24 -17.92
CA SER A 261 1.74 -12.42 -16.73
C SER A 261 1.97 -13.22 -15.45
N ASP A 262 2.02 -12.53 -14.33
CA ASP A 262 2.04 -13.11 -12.98
C ASP A 262 0.76 -13.90 -12.64
N ALA A 263 -0.31 -13.73 -13.41
CA ALA A 263 -1.54 -14.52 -13.28
C ALA A 263 -1.34 -16.01 -13.55
N SER A 264 -0.21 -16.43 -14.15
CA SER A 264 0.19 -17.83 -14.23
C SER A 264 0.68 -18.40 -12.88
N GLY A 265 0.98 -17.55 -11.92
CA GLY A 265 1.35 -17.87 -10.56
C GLY A 265 0.21 -17.69 -9.56
N LYS A 266 0.45 -18.06 -8.34
CA LYS A 266 -0.46 -17.85 -7.20
C LYS A 266 0.22 -17.01 -6.15
N GLN A 267 -0.45 -15.94 -5.71
CA GLN A 267 0.02 -15.17 -4.57
C GLN A 267 -0.03 -16.01 -3.30
N ILE A 268 1.05 -16.01 -2.54
CA ILE A 268 1.14 -16.66 -1.23
C ILE A 268 1.77 -15.72 -0.20
N PRO A 269 1.24 -15.68 1.04
CA PRO A 269 1.76 -14.81 2.08
C PRO A 269 3.16 -15.21 2.54
N TYR A 270 3.93 -14.25 3.04
CA TYR A 270 5.25 -14.50 3.62
C TYR A 270 5.21 -15.57 4.72
N SER A 271 4.15 -15.58 5.54
CA SER A 271 3.94 -16.61 6.56
C SER A 271 3.90 -18.04 5.99
N THR A 272 3.29 -18.24 4.83
CA THR A 272 3.25 -19.53 4.13
C THR A 272 4.63 -19.88 3.55
N ILE A 273 5.31 -18.88 2.95
CA ILE A 273 6.66 -19.04 2.39
C ILE A 273 7.63 -19.54 3.47
N MET A 274 7.62 -18.95 4.65
CA MET A 274 8.51 -19.35 5.76
C MET A 274 8.27 -20.78 6.24
N LYS A 275 7.03 -21.25 6.19
CA LYS A 275 6.71 -22.64 6.50
C LYS A 275 7.16 -23.61 5.42
N GLN A 276 7.01 -23.22 4.16
CA GLN A 276 7.30 -24.08 2.99
C GLN A 276 8.79 -24.18 2.69
N ILE A 277 9.55 -23.10 2.85
CA ILE A 277 10.95 -23.04 2.46
C ILE A 277 11.83 -24.04 3.24
N ASN A 278 11.49 -24.32 4.49
CA ASN A 278 12.23 -25.29 5.32
C ASN A 278 12.15 -26.72 4.80
N SER A 279 11.08 -27.05 4.07
CA SER A 279 10.87 -28.35 3.43
C SER A 279 11.13 -28.35 1.93
N SER A 280 11.57 -27.21 1.37
CA SER A 280 11.85 -27.08 -0.06
C SER A 280 13.12 -27.84 -0.47
N ALA A 281 13.16 -28.26 -1.73
CA ALA A 281 14.32 -29.01 -2.26
C ALA A 281 15.60 -28.17 -2.35
N SER A 282 15.46 -26.86 -2.61
CA SER A 282 16.60 -25.96 -2.83
C SER A 282 17.02 -25.17 -1.60
N GLY A 283 16.13 -25.00 -0.60
CA GLY A 283 16.29 -23.94 0.38
C GLY A 283 16.21 -22.55 -0.27
N ARG A 284 16.55 -21.53 0.49
CA ARG A 284 16.60 -20.14 -0.02
C ARG A 284 17.74 -19.98 -1.04
N LEU A 285 17.40 -19.52 -2.21
CA LEU A 285 18.32 -19.08 -3.25
C LEU A 285 18.24 -17.56 -3.40
N TRP A 286 19.26 -16.96 -4.01
CA TRP A 286 19.33 -15.53 -4.25
C TRP A 286 19.68 -15.24 -5.70
N ASP A 287 18.85 -14.46 -6.38
CA ASP A 287 19.16 -13.96 -7.72
C ASP A 287 19.93 -12.63 -7.64
N LYS A 288 21.15 -12.63 -8.15
CA LYS A 288 22.04 -11.47 -8.09
C LYS A 288 21.63 -10.32 -9.03
N ILE A 289 20.87 -10.64 -10.08
CA ILE A 289 20.41 -9.64 -11.07
C ILE A 289 19.17 -8.96 -10.55
N GLN A 290 18.18 -9.74 -10.12
CA GLN A 290 16.92 -9.22 -9.61
C GLN A 290 17.00 -8.77 -8.15
N GLN A 291 18.07 -9.15 -7.44
CA GLN A 291 18.28 -8.87 -6.01
C GLN A 291 17.07 -9.30 -5.17
N ALA A 292 16.64 -10.52 -5.37
CA ALA A 292 15.48 -11.10 -4.73
C ALA A 292 15.70 -12.59 -4.40
N PRO A 293 15.09 -13.08 -3.30
CA PRO A 293 15.11 -14.49 -2.94
C PRO A 293 14.09 -15.30 -3.73
N TYR A 294 14.40 -16.58 -3.94
CA TYR A 294 13.49 -17.55 -4.48
C TYR A 294 13.85 -18.94 -3.98
N TYR A 295 12.98 -19.92 -4.17
CA TYR A 295 13.25 -21.34 -3.91
C TYR A 295 12.43 -22.22 -4.84
N ASN A 296 12.87 -23.48 -4.97
CA ASN A 296 12.18 -24.51 -5.74
C ASN A 296 11.66 -25.60 -4.82
N TYR A 297 10.46 -26.08 -5.05
CA TYR A 297 9.89 -27.22 -4.34
C TYR A 297 9.12 -28.12 -5.29
N LYS A 298 8.81 -29.34 -4.83
CA LYS A 298 7.90 -30.24 -5.51
C LYS A 298 6.61 -30.37 -4.71
N ASP A 299 5.50 -30.30 -5.39
CA ASP A 299 4.20 -30.57 -4.80
C ASP A 299 3.98 -32.09 -4.59
N ASP A 300 2.83 -32.44 -4.00
CA ASP A 300 2.48 -33.86 -3.73
C ASP A 300 2.34 -34.70 -4.98
N LYS A 301 2.20 -34.08 -6.16
CA LYS A 301 2.14 -34.74 -7.46
C LYS A 301 3.50 -34.87 -8.14
N GLY A 302 4.55 -34.34 -7.50
CA GLY A 302 5.90 -34.29 -8.03
C GLY A 302 6.14 -33.15 -9.04
N THR A 303 5.20 -32.22 -9.20
CA THR A 303 5.37 -31.07 -10.06
C THR A 303 6.33 -30.05 -9.43
N ILE A 304 7.23 -29.52 -10.25
CA ILE A 304 8.19 -28.51 -9.79
C ILE A 304 7.54 -27.14 -9.78
N HIS A 305 7.75 -26.43 -8.68
CA HIS A 305 7.35 -25.05 -8.49
C HIS A 305 8.55 -24.17 -8.17
N GLN A 306 8.47 -22.91 -8.55
CA GLN A 306 9.43 -21.88 -8.16
C GLN A 306 8.68 -20.71 -7.52
N VAL A 307 9.10 -20.32 -6.32
CA VAL A 307 8.50 -19.25 -5.54
C VAL A 307 9.45 -18.08 -5.46
N TRP A 308 8.99 -16.91 -5.92
CA TRP A 308 9.71 -15.63 -5.81
C TRP A 308 9.03 -14.75 -4.77
N TYR A 309 9.81 -14.08 -3.93
CA TYR A 309 9.27 -13.28 -2.83
C TYR A 309 10.25 -12.17 -2.42
N ASP A 310 9.86 -11.37 -1.44
CA ASP A 310 10.74 -10.44 -0.75
C ASP A 310 10.96 -10.90 0.69
N ASP A 311 12.18 -10.75 1.16
CA ASP A 311 12.60 -11.06 2.52
C ASP A 311 13.33 -9.87 3.17
N PRO A 312 13.81 -9.97 4.43
CA PRO A 312 14.50 -8.86 5.08
C PRO A 312 15.70 -8.32 4.27
N GLU A 313 16.42 -9.17 3.53
CA GLU A 313 17.55 -8.73 2.71
C GLU A 313 17.10 -7.87 1.53
N SER A 314 16.15 -8.36 0.72
CA SER A 314 15.64 -7.60 -0.44
C SER A 314 14.92 -6.33 -0.04
N ILE A 315 14.14 -6.36 1.06
CA ILE A 315 13.45 -5.17 1.60
C ILE A 315 14.46 -4.15 2.11
N SER A 316 15.53 -4.58 2.78
CA SER A 316 16.57 -3.68 3.27
C SER A 316 17.28 -2.92 2.15
N LEU A 317 17.48 -3.54 0.99
CA LEU A 317 18.04 -2.87 -0.19
C LEU A 317 17.10 -1.77 -0.70
N LYS A 318 15.80 -2.03 -0.72
CA LYS A 318 14.77 -1.05 -1.07
C LYS A 318 14.69 0.09 -0.04
N ALA A 319 14.70 -0.25 1.23
CA ALA A 319 14.72 0.74 2.32
C ALA A 319 15.96 1.65 2.28
N ALA A 320 17.13 1.11 1.88
CA ALA A 320 18.33 1.91 1.66
C ALA A 320 18.12 3.00 0.61
N TYR A 321 17.49 2.64 -0.51
CA TYR A 321 17.15 3.61 -1.56
C TYR A 321 16.18 4.68 -1.07
N VAL A 322 15.18 4.31 -0.28
CA VAL A 322 14.24 5.26 0.34
C VAL A 322 14.99 6.32 1.14
N GLY A 323 15.98 5.91 1.94
CA GLY A 323 16.83 6.82 2.69
C GLY A 323 17.72 7.68 1.81
N GLN A 324 18.37 7.09 0.82
CA GLN A 324 19.27 7.78 -0.11
C GLN A 324 18.55 8.87 -0.93
N GLN A 325 17.37 8.56 -1.43
CA GLN A 325 16.54 9.49 -2.22
C GLN A 325 15.69 10.41 -1.36
N LYS A 326 15.71 10.24 -0.04
CA LYS A 326 14.90 11.01 0.91
C LYS A 326 13.41 10.95 0.56
N LEU A 327 12.92 9.76 0.21
CA LEU A 327 11.49 9.54 -0.03
C LEU A 327 10.68 9.83 1.25
N ARG A 328 9.37 10.01 1.10
CA ARG A 328 8.47 10.26 2.21
C ARG A 328 8.45 9.12 3.22
N GLY A 329 8.62 7.90 2.77
CA GLY A 329 8.60 6.73 3.62
C GLY A 329 8.54 5.41 2.87
N ILE A 330 8.15 4.38 3.59
CA ILE A 330 8.00 3.01 3.13
C ILE A 330 6.74 2.41 3.73
N GLY A 331 6.17 1.44 3.06
CA GLY A 331 5.02 0.69 3.56
C GLY A 331 4.91 -0.66 2.91
N MET A 332 3.89 -1.44 3.26
CA MET A 332 3.74 -2.77 2.70
C MET A 332 2.31 -3.14 2.36
N TRP A 333 2.16 -3.96 1.37
CA TRP A 333 0.97 -4.75 1.11
C TRP A 333 1.26 -6.19 1.56
N ASN A 334 0.64 -6.70 2.64
CA ASN A 334 -0.05 -5.98 3.69
C ASN A 334 0.38 -6.52 5.07
N GLY A 335 0.06 -5.83 6.14
CA GLY A 335 0.48 -6.17 7.50
C GLY A 335 -0.01 -7.53 8.02
N ASN A 336 -1.10 -8.06 7.43
CA ASN A 336 -1.69 -9.35 7.83
C ASN A 336 -0.94 -10.58 7.28
N LEU A 337 0.06 -10.39 6.41
CA LEU A 337 0.71 -11.49 5.67
C LEU A 337 1.88 -12.15 6.42
N LEU A 338 2.22 -11.65 7.61
CA LEU A 338 3.14 -12.31 8.53
C LEU A 338 2.40 -13.27 9.46
N ASP A 339 3.14 -14.19 10.05
CA ASP A 339 2.65 -15.05 11.12
C ASP A 339 2.96 -14.37 12.47
N TYR A 340 1.94 -14.19 13.30
CA TYR A 340 2.02 -13.56 14.63
C TYR A 340 1.71 -14.53 15.77
N THR A 341 1.97 -15.81 15.56
CA THR A 341 1.84 -16.84 16.62
C THR A 341 2.96 -16.72 17.67
N ASP A 342 2.79 -17.37 18.82
CA ASP A 342 3.73 -17.30 19.94
C ASP A 342 5.00 -18.16 19.74
N ASP A 343 5.22 -18.71 18.57
CA ASP A 343 6.45 -19.43 18.24
C ASP A 343 7.65 -18.47 18.18
N PRO A 344 8.72 -18.68 18.96
CA PRO A 344 9.87 -17.76 18.99
C PRO A 344 10.56 -17.58 17.63
N VAL A 345 10.63 -18.62 16.79
CA VAL A 345 11.22 -18.54 15.43
C VAL A 345 10.36 -17.65 14.55
N VAL A 346 9.04 -17.83 14.62
CA VAL A 346 8.07 -17.03 13.85
C VAL A 346 8.09 -15.57 14.30
N GLN A 347 8.16 -15.31 15.62
CA GLN A 347 8.28 -13.96 16.16
C GLN A 347 9.55 -13.26 15.68
N GLN A 348 10.67 -13.97 15.60
CA GLN A 348 11.91 -13.43 15.06
C GLN A 348 11.78 -13.11 13.58
N GLN A 349 11.22 -14.01 12.78
CA GLN A 349 10.98 -13.78 11.34
C GLN A 349 10.11 -12.54 11.09
N SER A 350 9.05 -12.38 11.86
CA SER A 350 8.18 -11.21 11.78
C SER A 350 8.90 -9.92 12.20
N ALA A 351 9.66 -9.97 13.29
CA ALA A 351 10.46 -8.81 13.74
C ALA A 351 11.52 -8.39 12.70
N GLU A 352 12.16 -9.34 12.03
CA GLU A 352 13.13 -9.06 10.96
C GLU A 352 12.49 -8.38 9.76
N MET A 353 11.25 -8.75 9.38
CA MET A 353 10.49 -8.09 8.31
C MET A 353 10.15 -6.64 8.67
N TRP A 354 9.69 -6.38 9.91
CA TRP A 354 9.44 -5.02 10.39
C TRP A 354 10.72 -4.18 10.45
N ASN A 355 11.82 -4.74 10.97
CA ASN A 355 13.10 -4.06 11.07
C ASN A 355 13.70 -3.72 9.71
N ALA A 356 13.45 -4.52 8.69
CA ALA A 356 13.96 -4.30 7.33
C ALA A 356 13.38 -3.02 6.68
N LEU A 357 12.19 -2.57 7.10
CA LEU A 357 11.58 -1.33 6.61
C LEU A 357 12.36 -0.08 7.03
N ILE A 358 13.07 -0.15 8.16
CA ILE A 358 13.82 0.96 8.72
C ILE A 358 15.28 0.53 8.83
N GLN A 359 16.13 1.03 7.95
CA GLN A 359 17.56 0.96 8.18
C GLN A 359 17.89 1.82 9.39
N LYS A 360 18.15 1.18 10.54
CA LYS A 360 18.97 1.82 11.57
C LYS A 360 20.30 2.11 10.91
N GLN A 361 20.61 3.38 10.70
CA GLN A 361 21.97 3.79 10.34
C GLN A 361 22.87 3.18 11.39
N HIS A 362 23.61 2.13 11.02
CA HIS A 362 24.79 1.75 11.75
C HIS A 362 25.78 2.91 11.55
N THR A 363 25.76 3.86 12.45
CA THR A 363 26.89 4.74 12.71
C THR A 363 28.02 3.81 13.15
N ALA A 364 28.77 3.30 12.17
CA ALA A 364 30.10 2.78 12.42
C ALA A 364 30.94 3.99 12.81
N SER A 365 31.08 4.18 14.12
CA SER A 365 32.14 5.01 14.67
C SER A 365 33.46 4.34 14.30
N ILE A 366 34.03 4.79 13.18
CA ILE A 366 35.44 4.52 12.85
C ILE A 366 36.23 5.33 13.86
N THR A 367 36.58 4.71 14.97
CA THR A 367 37.70 5.18 15.80
C THR A 367 38.98 4.94 15.01
N VAL A 368 39.45 5.98 14.35
CA VAL A 368 40.82 6.00 13.83
C VAL A 368 41.75 6.07 15.04
N SER A 369 42.45 4.97 15.31
CA SER A 369 43.60 4.91 16.20
C SER A 369 44.87 5.21 15.44
#